data_8cbb79da33dd153315143ba2d5747997
#
_entry.id   8cbb79da33dd153315143ba2d5747997
#
_cell.length_a   1.000
_cell.length_b   1.000
_cell.length_c   1.000
_cell.angle_alpha   90.00
_cell.angle_beta   90.00
_cell.angle_gamma   90.00
#
_symmetry.space_group_name_H-M   'P 1'
#
loop_
_entity.id
_entity.type
_entity.pdbx_description
1 polymer ?
#
loop_
_entity_poly.entity_id
_entity_poly.type
_entity_poly.pdbx_seq_one_letter_code
_entity_poly.pdbx_strand_id
1 'polypeptide(L)'
;LVIFTDGTTDVTPNQVDCEAYGYTYNEETQTCQAFHYSPTTQEGVRNITNVIRGQNNFTEKGTRNTFILGQNNTTKGDNKDSIIVGDNNEIALGVNNATVLGSYGVAQRDGEIVFGGGGFNGAGKGYGQSSIISLSGTTTNATPTKLKVSNSSSTEVIARASTSSFQGFEAKLIGV
;
A
#
# COMPACT_ATOMS: atom_id res chain seq x y z
N LEU A 1 1.70 -26.81 -10.16
CA LEU A 1 1.25 -27.75 -11.17
C LEU A 1 0.98 -29.08 -10.50
N VAL A 2 -0.21 -29.66 -10.75
CA VAL A 2 -0.54 -31.02 -10.32
C VAL A 2 -0.44 -31.91 -11.55
N ILE A 3 0.27 -33.02 -11.42
CA ILE A 3 0.43 -34.00 -12.49
C ILE A 3 -0.49 -35.18 -12.17
N PHE A 4 -1.33 -35.54 -13.11
CA PHE A 4 -2.14 -36.76 -13.06
C PHE A 4 -1.42 -37.87 -13.79
N THR A 5 -1.52 -39.09 -13.28
CA THR A 5 -0.91 -40.26 -13.89
C THR A 5 -1.84 -41.47 -13.78
N ASP A 6 -1.83 -42.32 -14.79
CA ASP A 6 -2.48 -43.64 -14.78
C ASP A 6 -1.62 -44.75 -14.13
N GLY A 7 -0.47 -44.35 -13.57
CA GLY A 7 0.51 -45.23 -12.98
C GLY A 7 1.67 -45.60 -13.95
N THR A 8 1.57 -45.20 -15.22
CA THR A 8 2.59 -45.51 -16.26
C THR A 8 2.97 -44.25 -17.04
N THR A 9 2.01 -43.39 -17.32
CA THR A 9 2.19 -42.14 -18.12
C THR A 9 1.47 -41.00 -17.47
N ASP A 10 1.92 -39.77 -17.76
CA ASP A 10 1.26 -38.56 -17.37
C ASP A 10 -0.03 -38.36 -18.18
N VAL A 11 -1.10 -38.06 -17.53
CA VAL A 11 -2.41 -37.84 -18.12
C VAL A 11 -2.73 -36.33 -18.11
N THR A 12 -3.08 -35.79 -19.27
CA THR A 12 -3.56 -34.40 -19.36
C THR A 12 -4.91 -34.28 -18.67
N PRO A 13 -5.03 -33.52 -17.58
CA PRO A 13 -6.27 -33.39 -16.84
C PRO A 13 -7.30 -32.56 -17.60
N ASN A 14 -8.56 -32.80 -17.34
CA ASN A 14 -9.66 -31.95 -17.74
C ASN A 14 -10.25 -31.21 -16.52
N GLN A 15 -11.16 -30.30 -16.73
CA GLN A 15 -11.78 -29.52 -15.65
C GLN A 15 -12.47 -30.42 -14.62
N VAL A 16 -13.19 -31.43 -15.06
CA VAL A 16 -13.96 -32.34 -14.18
C VAL A 16 -13.02 -33.10 -13.25
N ASP A 17 -11.91 -33.58 -13.78
CA ASP A 17 -10.91 -34.31 -12.98
C ASP A 17 -10.24 -33.39 -11.97
N CYS A 18 -9.88 -32.17 -12.36
CA CYS A 18 -9.27 -31.20 -11.46
C CYS A 18 -10.21 -30.86 -10.28
N GLU A 19 -11.46 -30.55 -10.57
CA GLU A 19 -12.45 -30.17 -9.56
C GLU A 19 -12.82 -31.34 -8.64
N ALA A 20 -12.87 -32.57 -9.17
CA ALA A 20 -13.16 -33.78 -8.38
C ALA A 20 -12.11 -34.01 -7.28
N TYR A 21 -10.87 -33.59 -7.51
CA TYR A 21 -9.77 -33.68 -6.55
C TYR A 21 -9.53 -32.38 -5.76
N GLY A 22 -10.42 -31.38 -5.91
CA GLY A 22 -10.32 -30.10 -5.20
C GLY A 22 -9.28 -29.15 -5.76
N TYR A 23 -8.86 -29.33 -7.01
CA TYR A 23 -7.94 -28.46 -7.72
C TYR A 23 -8.66 -27.50 -8.64
N THR A 24 -7.97 -26.44 -9.05
CA THR A 24 -8.49 -25.49 -10.05
C THR A 24 -7.93 -25.82 -11.42
N TYR A 25 -8.77 -25.87 -12.44
CA TYR A 25 -8.36 -26.08 -13.84
C TYR A 25 -8.04 -24.76 -14.52
N ASN A 26 -6.93 -24.71 -15.23
CA ASN A 26 -6.56 -23.59 -16.08
C ASN A 26 -6.76 -24.01 -17.56
N GLU A 27 -7.73 -23.38 -18.22
CA GLU A 27 -8.09 -23.67 -19.62
C GLU A 27 -6.98 -23.31 -20.61
N GLU A 28 -6.23 -22.22 -20.36
CA GLU A 28 -5.19 -21.77 -21.30
C GLU A 28 -3.98 -22.73 -21.32
N THR A 29 -3.64 -23.26 -20.17
CA THR A 29 -2.48 -24.15 -20.03
C THR A 29 -2.86 -25.63 -19.96
N GLN A 30 -4.15 -25.94 -19.90
CA GLN A 30 -4.70 -27.30 -19.74
C GLN A 30 -4.10 -28.05 -18.53
N THR A 31 -3.99 -27.34 -17.41
CA THR A 31 -3.33 -27.87 -16.20
C THR A 31 -4.18 -27.70 -14.96
N CYS A 32 -4.04 -28.63 -14.01
CA CYS A 32 -4.56 -28.47 -12.66
C CYS A 32 -3.58 -27.74 -11.76
N GLN A 33 -4.12 -26.88 -10.91
CA GLN A 33 -3.36 -26.16 -9.91
C GLN A 33 -3.90 -26.49 -8.51
N ALA A 34 -2.99 -26.79 -7.58
CA ALA A 34 -3.35 -27.22 -6.21
C ALA A 34 -4.07 -26.12 -5.41
N PHE A 35 -3.92 -24.88 -5.85
CA PHE A 35 -4.63 -23.73 -5.27
C PHE A 35 -5.01 -22.79 -6.41
N HIS A 36 -6.00 -21.96 -6.20
CA HIS A 36 -6.27 -20.85 -7.10
C HIS A 36 -5.09 -19.87 -7.03
N TYR A 37 -4.07 -20.16 -7.82
CA TYR A 37 -2.84 -19.39 -7.86
C TYR A 37 -3.02 -18.25 -8.86
N SER A 38 -3.45 -17.10 -8.37
CA SER A 38 -3.23 -15.86 -9.09
C SER A 38 -1.70 -15.60 -9.13
N PRO A 39 -1.07 -15.19 -10.24
CA PRO A 39 0.35 -14.78 -10.25
C PRO A 39 0.65 -13.69 -9.22
N THR A 40 -0.34 -12.94 -8.80
CA THR A 40 -0.36 -12.07 -7.64
C THR A 40 -0.32 -12.82 -6.30
N THR A 41 -0.47 -14.14 -6.27
CA THR A 41 -0.72 -14.91 -5.03
C THR A 41 0.57 -15.26 -4.28
N GLN A 42 1.75 -15.14 -4.87
CA GLN A 42 2.97 -15.16 -4.05
C GLN A 42 3.03 -13.94 -3.14
N GLU A 43 2.47 -12.83 -3.57
CA GLU A 43 2.20 -11.68 -2.71
C GLU A 43 0.97 -11.92 -1.83
N GLY A 44 -0.07 -12.60 -2.31
CA GLY A 44 -1.29 -12.90 -1.58
C GLY A 44 -1.06 -13.74 -0.32
N VAL A 45 -0.20 -14.74 -0.34
CA VAL A 45 0.17 -15.51 0.86
C VAL A 45 0.97 -14.67 1.85
N ARG A 46 1.68 -13.64 1.38
CA ARG A 46 2.37 -12.68 2.24
C ARG A 46 1.48 -11.52 2.71
N ASN A 47 0.35 -11.34 2.04
CA ASN A 47 -0.60 -10.25 2.28
C ASN A 47 -1.89 -10.71 2.97
N ILE A 48 -1.88 -11.84 3.70
CA ILE A 48 -3.06 -12.37 4.40
C ILE A 48 -3.64 -11.41 5.44
N THR A 49 -2.85 -10.44 5.89
CA THR A 49 -3.29 -9.42 6.84
C THR A 49 -3.85 -8.17 6.17
N ASN A 50 -3.73 -8.05 4.84
CA ASN A 50 -4.28 -6.92 4.11
C ASN A 50 -5.74 -7.16 3.77
N VAL A 51 -6.57 -6.12 3.88
CA VAL A 51 -7.95 -6.13 3.44
C VAL A 51 -8.08 -5.19 2.25
N ILE A 52 -8.27 -5.74 1.06
CA ILE A 52 -8.35 -4.99 -0.19
C ILE A 52 -9.72 -5.19 -0.80
N ARG A 53 -10.44 -4.09 -1.03
CA ARG A 53 -11.78 -4.08 -1.63
C ARG A 53 -11.83 -3.05 -2.76
N GLY A 54 -12.41 -3.43 -3.90
CA GLY A 54 -12.55 -2.58 -5.08
C GLY A 54 -11.74 -3.10 -6.26
N GLN A 55 -11.36 -2.20 -7.18
CA GLN A 55 -10.73 -2.57 -8.45
C GLN A 55 -9.34 -1.95 -8.59
N ASN A 56 -8.45 -2.67 -9.27
CA ASN A 56 -7.12 -2.19 -9.67
C ASN A 56 -6.28 -1.63 -8.49
N ASN A 57 -6.51 -2.12 -7.28
CA ASN A 57 -5.67 -1.78 -6.15
C ASN A 57 -4.40 -2.65 -6.19
N PHE A 58 -3.25 -2.03 -5.99
CA PHE A 58 -1.97 -2.71 -6.06
C PHE A 58 -1.16 -2.51 -4.77
N THR A 59 -0.65 -3.63 -4.23
CA THR A 59 0.23 -3.61 -3.05
C THR A 59 1.57 -4.24 -3.40
N GLU A 60 2.66 -3.49 -3.24
CA GLU A 60 4.00 -4.01 -3.43
C GLU A 60 4.46 -4.83 -2.21
N LYS A 61 5.54 -5.57 -2.42
CA LYS A 61 6.12 -6.50 -1.43
C LYS A 61 6.36 -5.83 -0.07
N GLY A 62 6.04 -6.54 1.00
CA GLY A 62 6.25 -6.06 2.36
C GLY A 62 5.07 -5.27 2.95
N THR A 63 4.04 -4.96 2.14
CA THR A 63 2.81 -4.34 2.64
C THR A 63 2.02 -5.31 3.52
N ARG A 64 1.63 -4.90 4.72
CA ARG A 64 0.87 -5.72 5.68
C ARG A 64 0.01 -4.89 6.62
N ASN A 65 -1.05 -5.51 7.16
CA ASN A 65 -2.04 -4.87 8.03
C ASN A 65 -2.62 -3.59 7.41
N THR A 66 -2.78 -3.57 6.08
CA THR A 66 -3.24 -2.40 5.36
C THR A 66 -4.67 -2.62 4.87
N PHE A 67 -5.53 -1.63 5.10
CA PHE A 67 -6.90 -1.61 4.62
C PHE A 67 -7.00 -0.70 3.40
N ILE A 68 -7.47 -1.24 2.27
CA ILE A 68 -7.68 -0.48 1.03
C ILE A 68 -9.13 -0.66 0.59
N LEU A 69 -9.83 0.46 0.46
CA LEU A 69 -11.20 0.51 -0.07
C LEU A 69 -11.27 1.53 -1.21
N GLY A 70 -11.64 1.07 -2.41
CA GLY A 70 -11.77 1.93 -3.57
C GLY A 70 -11.06 1.37 -4.79
N GLN A 71 -10.52 2.22 -5.65
CA GLN A 71 -9.91 1.77 -6.90
C GLN A 71 -8.61 2.52 -7.23
N ASN A 72 -7.75 1.84 -8.02
CA ASN A 72 -6.49 2.40 -8.51
C ASN A 72 -5.53 2.89 -7.39
N ASN A 73 -5.66 2.37 -6.17
CA ASN A 73 -4.81 2.73 -5.06
C ASN A 73 -3.54 1.87 -5.05
N THR A 74 -2.44 2.45 -4.59
CA THR A 74 -1.12 1.79 -4.62
C THR A 74 -0.40 1.95 -3.28
N THR A 75 0.23 0.86 -2.79
CA THR A 75 1.28 0.95 -1.77
C THR A 75 2.61 0.55 -2.39
N LYS A 76 3.67 1.32 -2.13
CA LYS A 76 5.00 1.14 -2.74
C LYS A 76 5.91 0.15 -2.00
N GLY A 77 5.34 -0.64 -1.12
CA GLY A 77 6.04 -1.71 -0.41
C GLY A 77 6.57 -1.33 0.97
N ASP A 78 6.86 -2.36 1.76
CA ASP A 78 7.29 -2.25 3.17
C ASP A 78 6.41 -1.35 4.05
N ASN A 79 5.14 -1.19 3.65
CA ASN A 79 4.13 -0.40 4.38
C ASN A 79 3.42 -1.26 5.43
N LYS A 80 3.07 -0.67 6.56
CA LYS A 80 2.34 -1.36 7.64
C LYS A 80 1.28 -0.47 8.26
N ASP A 81 0.22 -1.15 8.76
CA ASP A 81 -0.76 -0.54 9.65
C ASP A 81 -1.39 0.72 9.06
N SER A 82 -1.72 0.69 7.77
CA SER A 82 -2.14 1.86 7.02
C SER A 82 -3.55 1.70 6.44
N ILE A 83 -4.20 2.82 6.12
CA ILE A 83 -5.55 2.88 5.58
C ILE A 83 -5.57 3.73 4.31
N ILE A 84 -6.19 3.21 3.25
CA ILE A 84 -6.51 3.97 2.04
C ILE A 84 -8.01 3.85 1.76
N VAL A 85 -8.71 4.96 1.64
CA VAL A 85 -10.10 4.99 1.20
C VAL A 85 -10.26 6.03 0.10
N GLY A 86 -10.63 5.56 -1.09
CA GLY A 86 -10.87 6.44 -2.23
C GLY A 86 -10.24 5.94 -3.52
N ASP A 87 -9.83 6.87 -4.37
CA ASP A 87 -9.41 6.58 -5.73
C ASP A 87 -8.06 7.20 -6.09
N ASN A 88 -7.22 6.44 -6.83
CA ASN A 88 -5.90 6.90 -7.28
C ASN A 88 -4.94 7.40 -6.17
N ASN A 89 -5.05 6.87 -4.96
CA ASN A 89 -4.17 7.26 -3.86
C ASN A 89 -2.88 6.42 -3.82
N GLU A 90 -1.89 6.91 -3.06
CA GLU A 90 -0.62 6.23 -2.92
C GLU A 90 -0.05 6.34 -1.50
N ILE A 91 0.58 5.28 -1.03
CA ILE A 91 1.46 5.30 0.14
C ILE A 91 2.87 5.01 -0.35
N ALA A 92 3.81 5.92 -0.07
CA ALA A 92 5.20 5.80 -0.48
C ALA A 92 5.91 4.62 0.20
N LEU A 93 7.02 4.19 -0.38
CA LEU A 93 7.83 3.07 0.14
C LEU A 93 8.22 3.27 1.61
N GLY A 94 8.01 2.26 2.41
CA GLY A 94 8.43 2.20 3.82
C GLY A 94 7.61 3.07 4.79
N VAL A 95 6.57 3.75 4.30
CA VAL A 95 5.69 4.59 5.12
C VAL A 95 4.70 3.73 5.90
N ASN A 96 4.62 3.93 7.21
CA ASN A 96 3.79 3.16 8.12
C ASN A 96 2.77 4.04 8.86
N ASN A 97 1.68 3.42 9.36
CA ASN A 97 0.64 4.09 10.13
C ASN A 97 0.00 5.28 9.39
N ALA A 98 0.01 5.26 8.06
CA ALA A 98 -0.55 6.33 7.25
C ALA A 98 -2.04 6.15 7.00
N THR A 99 -2.76 7.25 6.88
CA THR A 99 -4.17 7.25 6.47
C THR A 99 -4.34 8.17 5.27
N VAL A 100 -4.88 7.64 4.16
CA VAL A 100 -5.15 8.42 2.95
C VAL A 100 -6.63 8.34 2.62
N LEU A 101 -7.30 9.47 2.59
CA LEU A 101 -8.73 9.60 2.31
C LEU A 101 -8.94 10.50 1.10
N GLY A 102 -9.89 10.16 0.23
CA GLY A 102 -10.24 10.95 -0.94
C GLY A 102 -9.55 10.47 -2.21
N SER A 103 -9.14 11.38 -3.07
CA SER A 103 -8.59 11.03 -4.38
C SER A 103 -7.28 11.73 -4.67
N TYR A 104 -6.36 11.00 -5.33
CA TYR A 104 -5.04 11.50 -5.72
C TYR A 104 -4.14 11.93 -4.55
N GLY A 105 -4.39 11.44 -3.33
CA GLY A 105 -3.55 11.68 -2.17
C GLY A 105 -2.29 10.83 -2.17
N VAL A 106 -1.20 11.35 -1.60
CA VAL A 106 0.08 10.65 -1.42
C VAL A 106 0.57 10.82 0.01
N ALA A 107 0.64 9.72 0.77
CA ALA A 107 1.31 9.72 2.06
C ALA A 107 2.81 9.44 1.89
N GLN A 108 3.64 10.31 2.43
CA GLN A 108 5.10 10.25 2.30
C GLN A 108 5.82 10.10 3.64
N ARG A 109 5.10 10.11 4.75
CA ARG A 109 5.66 10.11 6.10
C ARG A 109 4.90 9.17 7.02
N ASP A 110 5.59 8.60 7.98
CA ASP A 110 4.96 7.77 9.01
C ASP A 110 3.94 8.56 9.81
N GLY A 111 2.77 7.97 10.05
CA GLY A 111 1.68 8.59 10.79
C GLY A 111 0.99 9.76 10.08
N GLU A 112 1.27 9.99 8.80
CA GLU A 112 0.65 11.07 8.03
C GLU A 112 -0.82 10.75 7.74
N ILE A 113 -1.69 11.74 7.99
CA ILE A 113 -3.09 11.69 7.56
C ILE A 113 -3.25 12.62 6.38
N VAL A 114 -3.65 12.08 5.23
CA VAL A 114 -3.78 12.78 3.96
C VAL A 114 -5.24 12.86 3.54
N PHE A 115 -5.69 14.04 3.16
CA PHE A 115 -6.96 14.28 2.49
C PHE A 115 -6.69 14.67 1.04
N GLY A 116 -6.87 13.72 0.12
CA GLY A 116 -6.73 13.95 -1.32
C GLY A 116 -7.91 14.74 -1.86
N GLY A 117 -7.64 15.86 -2.50
CA GLY A 117 -8.65 16.77 -3.05
C GLY A 117 -8.93 16.56 -4.55
N GLY A 118 -8.45 15.45 -5.13
CA GLY A 118 -8.59 15.14 -6.54
C GLY A 118 -7.37 15.48 -7.39
N GLY A 119 -7.39 15.04 -8.64
CA GLY A 119 -6.36 15.35 -9.62
C GLY A 119 -6.62 16.71 -10.27
N PHE A 120 -5.65 17.59 -10.25
CA PHE A 120 -5.71 18.84 -11.01
C PHE A 120 -5.18 18.63 -12.40
N ASN A 121 -5.95 18.96 -13.40
CA ASN A 121 -5.68 19.11 -14.84
C ASN A 121 -4.27 18.61 -15.30
N GLY A 122 -4.04 17.31 -15.29
CA GLY A 122 -2.79 16.68 -15.69
C GLY A 122 -1.68 16.66 -14.62
N ALA A 123 -1.92 17.19 -13.45
CA ALA A 123 -1.01 17.04 -12.31
C ALA A 123 -1.09 15.62 -11.75
N GLY A 124 0.03 15.09 -11.30
CA GLY A 124 0.12 13.78 -10.66
C GLY A 124 -0.55 13.73 -9.29
N LYS A 125 -0.41 12.61 -8.63
CA LYS A 125 -0.85 12.43 -7.24
C LYS A 125 -0.13 13.40 -6.29
N GLY A 126 -0.80 13.82 -5.23
CA GLY A 126 -0.21 14.64 -4.17
C GLY A 126 -0.28 16.17 -4.38
N TYR A 127 -0.74 16.64 -5.53
CA TYR A 127 -0.76 18.07 -5.81
C TYR A 127 -1.92 18.83 -5.17
N GLY A 128 -3.06 18.19 -4.98
CA GLY A 128 -4.26 18.79 -4.41
C GLY A 128 -4.63 18.16 -3.07
N GLN A 129 -3.69 18.04 -2.15
CA GLN A 129 -3.93 17.41 -0.87
C GLN A 129 -3.68 18.35 0.32
N SER A 130 -4.34 18.06 1.42
CA SER A 130 -3.95 18.54 2.74
C SER A 130 -3.46 17.39 3.59
N SER A 131 -2.47 17.62 4.44
CA SER A 131 -1.89 16.60 5.30
C SER A 131 -1.77 17.05 6.74
N ILE A 132 -2.04 16.12 7.65
CA ILE A 132 -1.75 16.30 9.08
C ILE A 132 -0.53 15.45 9.41
N ILE A 133 0.49 16.08 9.97
CA ILE A 133 1.76 15.43 10.33
C ILE A 133 2.05 15.69 11.80
N SER A 134 2.24 14.63 12.57
CA SER A 134 2.64 14.73 13.97
C SER A 134 4.16 14.70 14.08
N LEU A 135 4.70 15.67 14.79
CA LEU A 135 6.12 15.83 15.04
C LEU A 135 6.40 15.71 16.52
N SER A 136 7.49 15.05 16.87
CA SER A 136 7.92 14.95 18.26
C SER A 136 9.43 15.18 18.39
N GLY A 137 9.84 15.63 19.56
CA GLY A 137 11.24 15.78 19.91
C GLY A 137 11.38 15.99 21.42
N THR A 138 12.49 15.49 21.99
CA THR A 138 12.82 15.66 23.40
C THR A 138 14.13 16.42 23.51
N THR A 139 14.15 17.45 24.34
CA THR A 139 15.39 18.15 24.70
C THR A 139 15.72 17.89 26.18
N THR A 140 16.99 17.68 26.46
CA THR A 140 17.51 17.47 27.83
C THR A 140 18.28 18.68 28.35
N ASN A 141 18.43 19.69 27.52
CA ASN A 141 19.17 20.92 27.86
C ASN A 141 18.63 22.09 26.99
N ALA A 142 19.27 23.26 27.06
CA ALA A 142 18.88 24.45 26.32
C ALA A 142 19.28 24.42 24.82
N THR A 143 19.79 23.30 24.33
CA THR A 143 20.18 23.19 22.91
C THR A 143 18.93 23.01 22.03
N PRO A 144 18.76 23.79 20.96
CA PRO A 144 17.65 23.63 20.03
C PRO A 144 17.60 22.20 19.45
N THR A 145 16.46 21.55 19.56
CA THR A 145 16.24 20.18 19.05
C THR A 145 15.26 20.22 17.90
N LYS A 146 15.60 19.55 16.80
CA LYS A 146 14.70 19.42 15.66
C LYS A 146 13.58 18.43 15.97
N LEU A 147 12.36 18.79 15.64
CA LEU A 147 11.21 17.89 15.68
C LEU A 147 11.29 16.88 14.52
N LYS A 148 10.86 15.64 14.78
CA LYS A 148 10.90 14.54 13.82
C LYS A 148 9.55 13.86 13.70
N VAL A 149 9.27 13.25 12.54
CA VAL A 149 8.03 12.49 12.27
C VAL A 149 8.03 11.14 12.98
N SER A 150 9.17 10.52 13.12
CA SER A 150 9.32 9.23 13.79
C SER A 150 10.61 9.22 14.63
N ASN A 151 10.75 8.22 15.50
CA ASN A 151 11.99 8.01 16.25
C ASN A 151 13.22 7.68 15.39
N SER A 152 13.08 7.67 14.07
CA SER A 152 14.18 7.48 13.13
C SER A 152 15.13 8.67 13.18
N SER A 153 16.40 8.39 13.33
CA SER A 153 17.47 9.40 13.46
C SER A 153 17.68 10.27 12.21
N SER A 154 17.06 9.95 11.09
CA SER A 154 17.35 10.54 9.79
C SER A 154 16.21 11.34 9.15
N THR A 155 14.98 11.27 9.67
CA THR A 155 13.84 11.90 8.99
C THR A 155 13.55 13.30 9.55
N GLU A 156 14.12 14.30 8.95
CA GLU A 156 13.71 15.69 9.17
C GLU A 156 12.46 15.96 8.34
N VAL A 157 11.43 16.52 8.96
CA VAL A 157 10.30 17.05 8.20
C VAL A 157 10.68 18.41 7.67
N ILE A 158 11.13 18.42 6.46
CA ILE A 158 11.17 19.64 5.68
C ILE A 158 9.98 19.58 4.74
N ALA A 159 9.09 20.56 4.81
CA ALA A 159 8.13 20.77 3.76
C ALA A 159 8.93 20.90 2.46
N ARG A 160 8.84 19.90 1.58
CA ARG A 160 9.49 19.98 0.28
C ARG A 160 8.64 20.88 -0.61
N ALA A 161 8.99 22.14 -0.70
CA ALA A 161 8.57 22.91 -1.84
C ALA A 161 9.31 22.37 -3.07
N SER A 162 8.61 21.72 -3.99
CA SER A 162 9.11 21.59 -5.34
C SER A 162 9.05 22.99 -6.00
N THR A 163 9.90 23.25 -6.97
CA THR A 163 9.99 24.55 -7.66
C THR A 163 8.68 25.03 -8.31
N SER A 164 7.61 24.24 -8.24
CA SER A 164 6.32 24.52 -8.89
C SER A 164 5.12 24.27 -7.96
N SER A 165 5.31 24.21 -6.65
CA SER A 165 4.21 23.96 -5.70
C SER A 165 4.04 25.09 -4.71
N PHE A 166 2.79 25.46 -4.43
CA PHE A 166 2.44 26.32 -3.30
C PHE A 166 2.15 25.45 -2.09
N GLN A 167 2.77 25.75 -0.97
CA GLN A 167 2.51 25.07 0.30
C GLN A 167 2.19 26.10 1.38
N GLY A 168 1.03 25.97 2.00
CA GLY A 168 0.70 26.66 3.23
C GLY A 168 0.79 25.67 4.40
N PHE A 169 1.22 26.10 5.57
CA PHE A 169 1.21 25.27 6.75
C PHE A 169 0.72 26.05 7.98
N GLU A 170 0.08 25.32 8.87
CA GLU A 170 -0.25 25.77 10.22
C GLU A 170 0.43 24.83 11.22
N ALA A 171 1.12 25.38 12.21
CA ALA A 171 1.77 24.61 13.25
C ALA A 171 1.17 24.91 14.61
N LYS A 172 0.76 23.86 15.34
CA LYS A 172 0.33 23.93 16.73
C LYS A 172 1.41 23.30 17.62
N LEU A 173 2.02 24.11 18.47
CA LEU A 173 3.05 23.66 19.43
C LEU A 173 2.38 23.46 20.80
N ILE A 174 2.66 22.31 21.40
CA ILE A 174 2.26 22.01 22.77
C ILE A 174 3.54 21.62 23.49
N GLY A 175 3.95 22.44 24.46
CA GLY A 175 5.04 22.16 25.36
C GLY A 175 4.53 21.60 26.69
N VAL A 176 5.22 20.64 27.27
CA VAL A 176 5.00 20.10 28.61
C VAL A 176 6.29 20.29 29.40
#